data_10eb812246a69a5ee89f01082d230a44
#
_entry.id   10eb812246a69a5ee89f01082d230a44
#
_cell.length_a   1.000
_cell.length_b   1.000
_cell.length_c   1.000
_cell.angle_alpha   90.00
_cell.angle_beta   90.00
_cell.angle_gamma   90.00
#
_symmetry.space_group_name_H-M   'P 1'
#
loop_
_entity.id
_entity.type
_entity.pdbx_description
1 polymer ?
#
loop_
_entity_poly.entity_id
_entity_poly.type
_entity_poly.pdbx_seq_one_letter_code
_entity_poly.pdbx_strand_id
1 'polypeptide(L)'
;MPRPIKIIFFILLLAAVGFAVSEFVKRGGKVEKNVIRISGNIEVTDSDVSFKIAGRVLDRLVSEGEMVRAGQIIARLESQDLSNEVAIWKAEVQGAESELAELRAGSRLEEIDGSRAAVEKAQSDLDELLAGSRPEEIAASEATVEVARVGMENLKVEMNRYRKLFDEQVVSAEKYDKARTDYKMALAQVKQTEEMLHLARKGPRKEDIEQARAALKGAREKFKMIKKGPRAEKIDQASAKLAKAKASLSLAKTKLSYAEVVSPLTGLVISENIEAGEYVVPGTPIVTVGDLVNVWVRGYVDEGDLGRVKVGLNAQVTTDTYPEKVYEGIVSFISSKAEFTPKSVQTKKERVKLVYRIKVEIRNTNMELKPGMPVDVNILLKNNSQ
;
A
#
# COMPACT_ATOMS: atom_id res chain seq x y z
N MET A 1 -77.88 -47.52 -67.80
CA MET A 1 -78.07 -46.56 -66.68
C MET A 1 -78.30 -45.19 -67.29
N PRO A 2 -79.41 -44.53 -66.93
CA PRO A 2 -79.78 -43.27 -67.57
C PRO A 2 -78.79 -42.13 -67.22
N ARG A 3 -78.53 -41.29 -68.22
CA ARG A 3 -77.61 -40.16 -68.16
C ARG A 3 -77.77 -39.19 -66.93
N PRO A 4 -78.90 -38.97 -66.27
CA PRO A 4 -79.06 -38.06 -65.17
C PRO A 4 -78.33 -38.47 -63.86
N ILE A 5 -78.22 -39.81 -63.64
CA ILE A 5 -77.61 -40.34 -62.39
C ILE A 5 -76.10 -40.05 -62.35
N LYS A 6 -75.38 -40.02 -63.47
CA LYS A 6 -73.94 -39.66 -63.55
C LYS A 6 -73.68 -38.21 -63.24
N ILE A 7 -74.60 -37.33 -63.63
CA ILE A 7 -74.47 -35.89 -63.38
C ILE A 7 -74.66 -35.58 -61.91
N ILE A 8 -75.64 -36.24 -61.22
CA ILE A 8 -75.90 -36.06 -59.79
C ILE A 8 -74.73 -36.57 -58.99
N PHE A 9 -74.09 -37.70 -59.38
CA PHE A 9 -72.87 -38.22 -58.69
C PHE A 9 -71.69 -37.31 -58.83
N PHE A 10 -71.50 -36.66 -59.99
CA PHE A 10 -70.44 -35.71 -60.26
C PHE A 10 -70.59 -34.40 -59.45
N ILE A 11 -71.83 -33.93 -59.27
CA ILE A 11 -72.13 -32.74 -58.43
C ILE A 11 -71.92 -33.06 -56.96
N LEU A 12 -72.28 -34.23 -56.47
CA LEU A 12 -72.05 -34.67 -55.10
C LEU A 12 -70.54 -34.83 -54.79
N LEU A 13 -69.79 -35.36 -55.77
CA LEU A 13 -68.31 -35.50 -55.65
C LEU A 13 -67.65 -34.12 -55.59
N LEU A 14 -68.08 -33.18 -56.45
CA LEU A 14 -67.54 -31.80 -56.44
C LEU A 14 -67.96 -31.09 -55.14
N ALA A 15 -69.14 -31.30 -54.57
CA ALA A 15 -69.54 -30.75 -53.28
C ALA A 15 -68.74 -31.33 -52.12
N ALA A 16 -68.47 -32.67 -52.16
CA ALA A 16 -67.64 -33.34 -51.15
C ALA A 16 -66.20 -32.86 -51.19
N VAL A 17 -65.61 -32.69 -52.40
CA VAL A 17 -64.24 -32.13 -52.55
C VAL A 17 -64.25 -30.67 -52.13
N GLY A 18 -65.21 -29.86 -52.51
CA GLY A 18 -65.33 -28.48 -52.04
C GLY A 18 -65.46 -28.35 -50.52
N PHE A 19 -66.21 -29.26 -49.89
CA PHE A 19 -66.35 -29.33 -48.43
C PHE A 19 -65.02 -29.77 -47.77
N ALA A 20 -64.33 -30.78 -48.31
CA ALA A 20 -63.07 -31.25 -47.83
C ALA A 20 -61.98 -30.17 -47.94
N VAL A 21 -61.93 -29.43 -49.07
CA VAL A 21 -61.00 -28.28 -49.24
C VAL A 21 -61.37 -27.15 -48.31
N SER A 22 -62.62 -26.83 -48.09
CA SER A 22 -63.08 -25.83 -47.14
C SER A 22 -62.71 -26.19 -45.68
N GLU A 23 -62.90 -27.49 -45.31
CA GLU A 23 -62.48 -27.98 -43.99
C GLU A 23 -60.93 -27.96 -43.82
N PHE A 24 -60.18 -28.32 -44.90
CA PHE A 24 -58.74 -28.28 -44.90
C PHE A 24 -58.19 -26.85 -44.81
N VAL A 25 -58.81 -25.91 -45.52
CA VAL A 25 -58.43 -24.44 -45.42
C VAL A 25 -58.86 -23.87 -44.08
N LYS A 26 -60.01 -24.29 -43.48
CA LYS A 26 -60.38 -23.86 -42.11
C LYS A 26 -59.47 -24.45 -41.03
N ARG A 27 -58.93 -25.66 -41.21
CA ARG A 27 -57.97 -26.27 -40.28
C ARG A 27 -56.55 -25.68 -40.39
N GLY A 28 -56.17 -25.22 -41.61
CA GLY A 28 -54.88 -24.61 -41.86
C GLY A 28 -54.69 -23.17 -41.35
N GLY A 29 -55.77 -22.53 -40.84
CA GLY A 29 -55.74 -21.06 -40.54
C GLY A 29 -56.18 -20.66 -39.14
N LYS A 30 -56.13 -21.54 -38.11
CA LYS A 30 -56.18 -21.04 -36.72
C LYS A 30 -54.85 -20.46 -36.31
N VAL A 31 -54.59 -19.21 -36.65
CA VAL A 31 -53.63 -18.39 -35.94
C VAL A 31 -54.12 -18.35 -34.49
N GLU A 32 -53.41 -19.05 -33.61
CA GLU A 32 -53.66 -18.96 -32.15
C GLU A 32 -53.46 -17.51 -31.74
N LYS A 33 -54.56 -16.79 -31.52
CA LYS A 33 -54.57 -15.36 -31.14
C LYS A 33 -53.76 -15.03 -29.87
N ASN A 34 -53.31 -16.07 -29.16
CA ASN A 34 -52.66 -15.95 -27.84
C ASN A 34 -51.15 -16.23 -27.85
N VAL A 35 -50.53 -16.39 -29.01
CA VAL A 35 -49.10 -16.67 -29.14
C VAL A 35 -48.46 -15.71 -30.17
N ILE A 36 -47.38 -15.10 -29.83
CA ILE A 36 -46.52 -14.34 -30.76
C ILE A 36 -45.28 -15.21 -31.04
N ARG A 37 -45.06 -15.50 -32.31
CA ARG A 37 -43.93 -16.31 -32.79
C ARG A 37 -42.84 -15.40 -33.32
N ILE A 38 -41.64 -15.58 -32.80
CA ILE A 38 -40.43 -14.88 -33.25
C ILE A 38 -39.30 -15.91 -33.41
N SER A 39 -38.37 -15.61 -34.29
CA SER A 39 -37.11 -16.35 -34.40
C SER A 39 -35.96 -15.53 -33.83
N GLY A 40 -34.97 -16.20 -33.32
CA GLY A 40 -33.81 -15.56 -32.72
C GLY A 40 -32.63 -16.51 -32.63
N ASN A 41 -31.57 -16.06 -31.99
CA ASN A 41 -30.37 -16.85 -31.72
C ASN A 41 -30.10 -16.94 -30.21
N ILE A 42 -29.58 -18.09 -29.79
CA ILE A 42 -29.05 -18.25 -28.44
C ILE A 42 -27.83 -17.40 -28.25
N GLU A 43 -27.83 -16.66 -27.18
CA GLU A 43 -26.70 -15.88 -26.70
C GLU A 43 -26.36 -16.24 -25.26
N VAL A 44 -25.13 -16.02 -24.88
CA VAL A 44 -24.61 -16.24 -23.52
C VAL A 44 -23.97 -14.99 -22.99
N THR A 45 -23.83 -14.92 -21.69
CA THR A 45 -22.93 -13.91 -21.08
C THR A 45 -21.55 -14.49 -21.09
N ASP A 46 -20.66 -13.87 -21.85
CA ASP A 46 -19.27 -14.26 -21.98
C ASP A 46 -18.33 -13.18 -21.47
N SER A 47 -17.11 -13.56 -21.18
CA SER A 47 -16.06 -12.67 -20.76
C SER A 47 -14.73 -13.09 -21.38
N ASP A 48 -14.09 -12.15 -22.04
CA ASP A 48 -12.73 -12.29 -22.52
C ASP A 48 -11.76 -12.12 -21.35
N VAL A 49 -11.08 -13.20 -20.98
CA VAL A 49 -10.12 -13.24 -19.90
C VAL A 49 -8.76 -12.78 -20.46
N SER A 50 -8.20 -11.70 -19.89
CA SER A 50 -6.95 -11.11 -20.38
C SER A 50 -6.06 -10.67 -19.23
N PHE A 51 -4.74 -10.60 -19.47
CA PHE A 51 -3.78 -10.06 -18.50
C PHE A 51 -3.86 -8.53 -18.44
N LYS A 52 -3.55 -7.98 -17.26
CA LYS A 52 -3.44 -6.53 -17.01
C LYS A 52 -2.06 -5.97 -17.32
N ILE A 53 -1.06 -6.85 -17.53
CA ILE A 53 0.33 -6.50 -17.84
C ILE A 53 0.79 -7.29 -19.06
N ALA A 54 1.81 -6.75 -19.73
CA ALA A 54 2.46 -7.45 -20.82
C ALA A 54 3.44 -8.50 -20.31
N GLY A 55 3.59 -9.59 -21.03
CA GLY A 55 4.55 -10.66 -20.68
C GLY A 55 4.44 -11.85 -21.60
N ARG A 56 5.36 -12.81 -21.42
CA ARG A 56 5.28 -14.11 -22.09
C ARG A 56 4.40 -15.05 -21.28
N VAL A 57 3.48 -15.74 -21.93
CA VAL A 57 2.64 -16.76 -21.29
C VAL A 57 3.51 -17.95 -20.91
N LEU A 58 3.58 -18.26 -19.63
CA LEU A 58 4.29 -19.42 -19.10
C LEU A 58 3.49 -20.70 -19.37
N ASP A 59 2.22 -20.67 -18.93
CA ASP A 59 1.29 -21.78 -19.09
C ASP A 59 -0.16 -21.27 -19.20
N ARG A 60 -0.97 -22.05 -19.90
CA ARG A 60 -2.43 -21.98 -19.91
C ARG A 60 -2.94 -23.26 -19.26
N LEU A 61 -3.73 -23.11 -18.20
CA LEU A 61 -4.13 -24.20 -17.31
C LEU A 61 -5.50 -24.80 -17.66
N VAL A 62 -6.19 -24.24 -18.65
CA VAL A 62 -7.52 -24.64 -19.06
C VAL A 62 -7.61 -24.79 -20.56
N SER A 63 -8.50 -25.66 -21.04
CA SER A 63 -8.70 -25.94 -22.46
C SER A 63 -10.12 -25.64 -22.91
N GLU A 64 -10.30 -25.45 -24.24
CA GLU A 64 -11.63 -25.28 -24.85
C GLU A 64 -12.54 -26.45 -24.50
N GLY A 65 -13.77 -26.14 -24.10
CA GLY A 65 -14.74 -27.15 -23.64
C GLY A 65 -14.61 -27.52 -22.16
N GLU A 66 -13.63 -26.96 -21.42
CA GLU A 66 -13.48 -27.20 -19.98
C GLU A 66 -14.35 -26.25 -19.14
N MET A 67 -14.92 -26.78 -18.06
CA MET A 67 -15.68 -26.00 -17.09
C MET A 67 -14.74 -25.33 -16.08
N VAL A 68 -14.86 -24.03 -15.92
CA VAL A 68 -14.08 -23.23 -14.96
C VAL A 68 -15.00 -22.56 -13.95
N ARG A 69 -14.45 -22.30 -12.77
CA ARG A 69 -15.13 -21.57 -11.69
C ARG A 69 -14.62 -20.14 -11.59
N ALA A 70 -15.50 -19.24 -11.16
CA ALA A 70 -15.07 -17.89 -10.81
C ALA A 70 -13.92 -17.93 -9.79
N GLY A 71 -12.83 -17.20 -10.07
CA GLY A 71 -11.60 -17.20 -9.26
C GLY A 71 -10.61 -18.32 -9.58
N GLN A 72 -10.93 -19.28 -10.46
CA GLN A 72 -10.00 -20.30 -10.92
C GLN A 72 -8.93 -19.67 -11.81
N ILE A 73 -7.65 -20.04 -11.58
CA ILE A 73 -6.53 -19.58 -12.41
C ILE A 73 -6.67 -20.17 -13.81
N ILE A 74 -6.59 -19.32 -14.81
CA ILE A 74 -6.72 -19.64 -16.23
C ILE A 74 -5.33 -19.77 -16.89
N ALA A 75 -4.46 -18.79 -16.63
CA ALA A 75 -3.12 -18.75 -17.23
C ALA A 75 -2.15 -17.95 -16.34
N ARG A 76 -0.86 -18.14 -16.59
CA ARG A 76 0.23 -17.47 -15.90
C ARG A 76 1.22 -16.88 -16.90
N LEU A 77 1.78 -15.73 -16.56
CA LEU A 77 2.93 -15.15 -17.22
C LEU A 77 4.23 -15.60 -16.57
N GLU A 78 5.33 -15.54 -17.32
CA GLU A 78 6.68 -15.57 -16.73
C GLU A 78 6.80 -14.43 -15.72
N SER A 79 7.02 -14.72 -14.45
CA SER A 79 6.94 -13.76 -13.36
C SER A 79 8.22 -13.64 -12.53
N GLN A 80 9.35 -14.23 -13.03
CA GLN A 80 10.62 -14.23 -12.29
C GLN A 80 11.10 -12.81 -11.98
N ASP A 81 11.01 -11.90 -12.96
CA ASP A 81 11.44 -10.51 -12.76
C ASP A 81 10.55 -9.78 -11.75
N LEU A 82 9.24 -10.03 -11.79
CA LEU A 82 8.29 -9.46 -10.83
C LEU A 82 8.51 -10.01 -9.41
N SER A 83 8.85 -11.30 -9.28
CA SER A 83 9.17 -11.88 -7.98
C SER A 83 10.49 -11.35 -7.42
N ASN A 84 11.49 -11.11 -8.28
CA ASN A 84 12.73 -10.44 -7.91
C ASN A 84 12.47 -8.98 -7.47
N GLU A 85 11.59 -8.25 -8.16
CA GLU A 85 11.18 -6.89 -7.75
C GLU A 85 10.56 -6.90 -6.35
N VAL A 86 9.69 -7.87 -6.06
CA VAL A 86 9.12 -8.06 -4.71
C VAL A 86 10.20 -8.35 -3.67
N ALA A 87 11.20 -9.19 -4.00
CA ALA A 87 12.30 -9.50 -3.10
C ALA A 87 13.16 -8.27 -2.78
N ILE A 88 13.45 -7.44 -3.78
CA ILE A 88 14.18 -6.17 -3.62
C ILE A 88 13.44 -5.23 -2.67
N TRP A 89 12.15 -4.99 -2.90
CA TRP A 89 11.36 -4.10 -2.05
C TRP A 89 11.15 -4.67 -0.65
N LYS A 90 11.11 -6.00 -0.50
CA LYS A 90 11.07 -6.64 0.83
C LYS A 90 12.35 -6.37 1.62
N ALA A 91 13.51 -6.45 0.98
CA ALA A 91 14.79 -6.13 1.59
C ALA A 91 14.88 -4.65 1.98
N GLU A 92 14.37 -3.73 1.12
CA GLU A 92 14.31 -2.29 1.42
C GLU A 92 13.42 -1.99 2.63
N VAL A 93 12.28 -2.65 2.76
CA VAL A 93 11.43 -2.54 3.95
C VAL A 93 12.19 -2.98 5.20
N GLN A 94 12.89 -4.11 5.15
CA GLN A 94 13.66 -4.61 6.28
C GLN A 94 14.80 -3.65 6.67
N GLY A 95 15.48 -3.06 5.69
CA GLY A 95 16.50 -2.03 5.92
C GLY A 95 15.93 -0.79 6.61
N ALA A 96 14.79 -0.29 6.10
CA ALA A 96 14.12 0.88 6.68
C ALA A 96 13.53 0.60 8.09
N GLU A 97 13.09 -0.64 8.36
CA GLU A 97 12.66 -1.07 9.70
C GLU A 97 13.82 -1.09 10.70
N SER A 98 14.97 -1.59 10.26
CA SER A 98 16.18 -1.62 11.09
C SER A 98 16.69 -0.21 11.40
N GLU A 99 16.72 0.70 10.41
CA GLU A 99 17.09 2.11 10.60
C GLU A 99 16.15 2.82 11.60
N LEU A 100 14.85 2.61 11.46
CA LEU A 100 13.87 3.18 12.39
C LEU A 100 14.01 2.59 13.79
N ALA A 101 14.28 1.30 13.91
CA ALA A 101 14.50 0.63 15.19
C ALA A 101 15.75 1.16 15.89
N GLU A 102 16.85 1.35 15.16
CA GLU A 102 18.09 1.96 15.67
C GLU A 102 17.84 3.37 16.21
N LEU A 103 17.17 4.22 15.42
CA LEU A 103 16.84 5.59 15.85
C LEU A 103 15.92 5.61 17.07
N ARG A 104 14.99 4.68 17.18
CA ARG A 104 14.09 4.57 18.34
C ARG A 104 14.77 4.02 19.58
N ALA A 105 15.75 3.14 19.41
CA ALA A 105 16.57 2.64 20.52
C ALA A 105 17.41 3.77 21.15
N GLY A 106 17.74 4.81 20.37
CA GLY A 106 18.48 5.98 20.84
C GLY A 106 19.96 5.71 21.02
N SER A 107 20.61 6.48 21.92
CA SER A 107 22.03 6.32 22.21
C SER A 107 22.30 5.04 22.98
N ARG A 108 23.45 4.44 22.74
CA ARG A 108 23.88 3.22 23.45
C ARG A 108 24.10 3.50 24.93
N LEU A 109 23.88 2.50 25.79
CA LEU A 109 24.09 2.63 27.25
C LEU A 109 25.52 3.08 27.56
N GLU A 110 26.51 2.55 26.85
CA GLU A 110 27.93 2.89 27.03
C GLU A 110 28.21 4.38 26.71
N GLU A 111 27.54 4.96 25.73
CA GLU A 111 27.64 6.38 25.38
C GLU A 111 27.02 7.26 26.49
N ILE A 112 25.87 6.83 27.01
CA ILE A 112 25.18 7.51 28.11
C ILE A 112 26.06 7.48 29.36
N ASP A 113 26.61 6.32 29.73
CA ASP A 113 27.43 6.13 30.91
C ASP A 113 28.77 6.87 30.77
N GLY A 114 29.42 6.84 29.62
CA GLY A 114 30.61 7.62 29.31
C GLY A 114 30.37 9.12 29.46
N SER A 115 29.24 9.63 28.98
CA SER A 115 28.91 11.05 29.11
C SER A 115 28.51 11.42 30.56
N ARG A 116 27.96 10.50 31.34
CA ARG A 116 27.70 10.66 32.78
C ARG A 116 29.03 10.79 33.57
N ALA A 117 29.95 9.88 33.31
CA ALA A 117 31.27 9.93 33.90
C ALA A 117 32.03 11.25 33.61
N ALA A 118 31.85 11.80 32.41
CA ALA A 118 32.41 13.13 32.07
C ALA A 118 31.77 14.26 32.91
N VAL A 119 30.50 14.19 33.23
CA VAL A 119 29.82 15.15 34.13
C VAL A 119 30.36 15.00 35.54
N GLU A 120 30.50 13.78 36.06
CA GLU A 120 31.03 13.49 37.39
C GLU A 120 32.47 14.01 37.53
N LYS A 121 33.30 13.79 36.52
CA LYS A 121 34.68 14.34 36.50
C LYS A 121 34.66 15.86 36.57
N ALA A 122 33.91 16.54 35.68
CA ALA A 122 33.85 18.00 35.68
C ALA A 122 33.22 18.57 36.95
N GLN A 123 32.36 17.84 37.63
CA GLN A 123 31.86 18.20 38.95
C GLN A 123 32.95 18.10 40.01
N SER A 124 33.71 16.99 40.02
CA SER A 124 34.81 16.80 40.97
C SER A 124 35.90 17.86 40.81
N ASP A 125 36.27 18.19 39.56
CA ASP A 125 37.25 19.25 39.24
C ASP A 125 36.78 20.61 39.79
N LEU A 126 35.49 20.93 39.67
CA LEU A 126 34.92 22.16 40.23
C LEU A 126 34.92 22.13 41.76
N ASP A 127 34.54 21.01 42.36
CA ASP A 127 34.47 20.87 43.81
C ASP A 127 35.86 20.97 44.45
N GLU A 128 36.90 20.42 43.81
CA GLU A 128 38.32 20.61 44.20
C GLU A 128 38.74 22.09 44.20
N LEU A 129 38.42 22.82 43.11
CA LEU A 129 38.68 24.26 43.03
C LEU A 129 37.90 25.06 44.08
N LEU A 130 36.64 24.69 44.36
CA LEU A 130 35.82 25.36 45.38
C LEU A 130 36.28 25.07 46.80
N ALA A 131 36.85 23.89 47.06
CA ALA A 131 37.45 23.54 48.35
C ALA A 131 38.70 24.35 48.62
N GLY A 132 39.40 24.77 47.57
CA GLY A 132 40.63 25.59 47.69
C GLY A 132 41.81 24.79 48.24
N SER A 133 42.78 25.53 48.86
CA SER A 133 43.96 24.90 49.47
C SER A 133 43.58 24.05 50.67
N ARG A 134 44.22 22.92 50.82
CA ARG A 134 43.97 22.01 51.92
C ARG A 134 44.34 22.66 53.27
N PRO A 135 43.62 22.37 54.34
CA PRO A 135 43.98 22.92 55.67
C PRO A 135 45.45 22.66 56.07
N GLU A 136 45.99 21.50 55.67
CA GLU A 136 47.35 21.09 55.96
C GLU A 136 48.38 21.98 55.17
N GLU A 137 48.06 22.38 53.95
CA GLU A 137 48.89 23.27 53.12
C GLU A 137 48.93 24.71 53.69
N ILE A 138 47.78 25.18 54.19
CA ILE A 138 47.65 26.44 54.86
C ILE A 138 48.48 26.41 56.20
N ALA A 139 48.34 25.33 56.98
CA ALA A 139 49.06 25.17 58.21
C ALA A 139 50.63 25.12 57.97
N ALA A 140 51.04 24.41 56.93
CA ALA A 140 52.48 24.40 56.53
C ALA A 140 52.99 25.78 56.13
N SER A 141 52.18 26.54 55.40
CA SER A 141 52.53 27.94 55.03
C SER A 141 52.54 28.84 56.27
N GLU A 142 51.61 28.66 57.20
CA GLU A 142 51.62 29.38 58.49
C GLU A 142 52.90 29.09 59.31
N ALA A 143 53.29 27.83 59.42
CA ALA A 143 54.53 27.43 60.08
C ALA A 143 55.80 28.09 59.41
N THR A 144 55.81 28.19 58.07
CA THR A 144 56.90 28.81 57.33
C THR A 144 56.92 30.30 57.60
N VAL A 145 55.86 31.02 57.71
CA VAL A 145 55.81 32.43 58.12
C VAL A 145 56.35 32.59 59.55
N GLU A 146 55.94 31.70 60.45
CA GLU A 146 56.39 31.77 61.87
C GLU A 146 57.93 31.60 61.96
N VAL A 147 58.51 30.60 61.28
CA VAL A 147 59.95 30.41 61.21
C VAL A 147 60.71 31.68 60.67
N ALA A 148 60.18 32.25 59.58
CA ALA A 148 60.75 33.47 59.00
C ALA A 148 60.64 34.65 59.99
N ARG A 149 59.53 34.79 60.71
CA ARG A 149 59.26 35.83 61.69
C ARG A 149 60.19 35.72 62.89
N VAL A 150 60.40 34.53 63.43
CA VAL A 150 61.34 34.29 64.53
C VAL A 150 62.78 34.60 64.09
N GLY A 151 63.16 34.22 62.85
CA GLY A 151 64.48 34.57 62.28
C GLY A 151 64.64 36.04 62.14
N MET A 152 63.69 36.78 61.66
CA MET A 152 63.70 38.25 61.51
C MET A 152 63.79 38.95 62.87
N GLU A 153 63.05 38.47 63.87
CA GLU A 153 63.10 39.09 65.23
C GLU A 153 64.46 38.88 65.88
N ASN A 154 65.10 37.73 65.74
CA ASN A 154 66.47 37.51 66.18
C ASN A 154 67.48 38.47 65.54
N LEU A 155 67.40 38.61 64.21
CA LEU A 155 68.26 39.54 63.46
C LEU A 155 67.97 41.00 63.81
N LYS A 156 66.75 41.34 64.14
CA LYS A 156 66.41 42.69 64.63
C LYS A 156 67.05 42.99 66.02
N VAL A 157 66.96 42.04 66.91
CA VAL A 157 67.66 42.16 68.19
C VAL A 157 69.18 42.33 67.99
N GLU A 158 69.78 41.54 67.12
CA GLU A 158 71.17 41.60 66.80
C GLU A 158 71.56 42.96 66.17
N MET A 159 70.82 43.44 65.17
CA MET A 159 70.95 44.74 64.52
C MET A 159 70.89 45.90 65.57
N ASN A 160 69.89 45.83 66.49
CA ASN A 160 69.72 46.80 67.54
C ASN A 160 70.94 46.80 68.53
N ARG A 161 71.47 45.61 68.78
CA ARG A 161 72.73 45.47 69.61
C ARG A 161 73.94 46.13 68.93
N TYR A 162 74.14 45.81 67.64
CA TYR A 162 75.23 46.44 66.88
C TYR A 162 75.03 47.95 66.69
N ARG A 163 73.86 48.45 66.57
CA ARG A 163 73.51 49.86 66.54
C ARG A 163 74.04 50.58 67.80
N LYS A 164 73.71 50.07 68.99
CA LYS A 164 74.18 50.63 70.28
C LYS A 164 75.68 50.62 70.38
N LEU A 165 76.31 49.49 70.04
CA LEU A 165 77.75 49.38 70.05
C LEU A 165 78.47 50.31 69.03
N PHE A 166 77.81 50.60 67.90
CA PHE A 166 78.30 51.55 66.90
C PHE A 166 78.12 52.99 67.41
N ASP A 167 77.03 53.31 68.05
CA ASP A 167 76.80 54.62 68.68
C ASP A 167 77.84 54.87 69.82
N GLU A 168 78.25 53.80 70.51
CA GLU A 168 79.30 53.80 71.55
C GLU A 168 80.76 53.73 70.96
N GLN A 169 80.92 53.69 69.67
CA GLN A 169 82.17 53.57 68.92
C GLN A 169 82.98 52.27 69.18
N VAL A 170 82.35 51.22 69.63
CA VAL A 170 82.97 49.92 69.98
C VAL A 170 83.11 49.03 68.72
N VAL A 171 82.26 49.19 67.69
CA VAL A 171 82.34 48.39 66.47
C VAL A 171 82.42 49.29 65.22
N SER A 172 82.94 48.70 64.10
CA SER A 172 83.05 49.43 62.82
C SER A 172 81.64 49.59 62.13
N ALA A 173 81.53 50.63 61.27
CA ALA A 173 80.34 50.89 60.46
C ALA A 173 80.00 49.68 59.59
N GLU A 174 80.99 48.97 59.04
CA GLU A 174 80.83 47.77 58.25
C GLU A 174 80.06 46.67 59.00
N LYS A 175 80.36 46.42 60.29
CA LYS A 175 79.67 45.41 61.11
C LYS A 175 78.20 45.80 61.38
N TYR A 176 77.92 47.06 61.63
CA TYR A 176 76.53 47.54 61.78
C TYR A 176 75.80 47.50 60.47
N ASP A 177 76.38 47.92 59.35
CA ASP A 177 75.74 47.87 58.02
C ASP A 177 75.45 46.43 57.59
N LYS A 178 76.29 45.44 57.92
CA LYS A 178 76.06 44.04 57.71
C LYS A 178 74.81 43.55 58.49
N ALA A 179 74.78 43.79 59.81
CA ALA A 179 73.62 43.37 60.64
C ALA A 179 72.31 44.07 60.21
N ARG A 180 72.40 45.31 59.78
CA ARG A 180 71.26 46.04 59.20
C ARG A 180 70.82 45.44 57.88
N THR A 181 71.75 45.00 57.05
CA THR A 181 71.41 44.32 55.77
C THR A 181 70.80 42.96 56.01
N ASP A 182 71.35 42.16 56.93
CA ASP A 182 70.82 40.83 57.29
C ASP A 182 69.41 40.96 57.85
N TYR A 183 69.13 41.95 58.71
CA TYR A 183 67.74 42.24 59.17
C TYR A 183 66.82 42.62 58.01
N LYS A 184 67.25 43.49 57.07
CA LYS A 184 66.47 43.90 55.92
C LYS A 184 66.13 42.71 55.02
N MET A 185 67.04 41.77 54.80
CA MET A 185 66.83 40.54 54.03
C MET A 185 65.81 39.67 54.73
N ALA A 186 65.93 39.46 56.07
CA ALA A 186 64.97 38.69 56.83
C ALA A 186 63.56 39.32 56.83
N LEU A 187 63.45 40.64 56.89
CA LEU A 187 62.18 41.35 56.76
C LEU A 187 61.56 41.13 55.38
N ALA A 188 62.33 41.16 54.30
CA ALA A 188 61.89 40.86 52.97
C ALA A 188 61.43 39.40 52.85
N GLN A 189 62.08 38.43 53.50
CA GLN A 189 61.76 37.05 53.55
C GLN A 189 60.41 36.81 54.29
N VAL A 190 60.14 37.48 55.41
CA VAL A 190 58.83 37.45 56.11
C VAL A 190 57.72 37.91 55.18
N LYS A 191 57.92 39.08 54.50
CA LYS A 191 56.93 39.59 53.59
C LYS A 191 56.64 38.60 52.44
N GLN A 192 57.66 37.97 51.89
CA GLN A 192 57.49 36.94 50.85
C GLN A 192 56.70 35.76 51.34
N THR A 193 56.96 35.22 52.52
CA THR A 193 56.26 34.10 53.09
C THR A 193 54.84 34.48 53.51
N GLU A 194 54.56 35.68 54.01
CA GLU A 194 53.24 36.23 54.29
C GLU A 194 52.37 36.33 52.99
N GLU A 195 52.93 36.78 51.87
CA GLU A 195 52.24 36.81 50.58
C GLU A 195 51.95 35.43 50.07
N MET A 196 52.84 34.43 50.25
CA MET A 196 52.56 33.04 49.90
C MET A 196 51.42 32.46 50.74
N LEU A 197 51.40 32.70 52.04
CA LEU A 197 50.29 32.32 52.92
C LEU A 197 48.97 33.01 52.51
N HIS A 198 49.06 34.32 52.17
CA HIS A 198 47.90 35.03 51.67
C HIS A 198 47.33 34.40 50.41
N LEU A 199 48.19 34.02 49.45
CA LEU A 199 47.76 33.34 48.23
C LEU A 199 47.14 31.94 48.52
N ALA A 200 47.76 31.17 49.43
CA ALA A 200 47.20 29.85 49.85
C ALA A 200 45.83 30.01 50.49
N ARG A 201 45.62 31.00 51.37
CA ARG A 201 44.33 31.29 51.98
C ARG A 201 43.27 31.82 51.01
N LYS A 202 43.74 32.64 50.03
CA LYS A 202 42.83 33.19 48.99
C LYS A 202 42.31 32.10 48.07
N GLY A 203 43.07 31.02 47.88
CA GLY A 203 42.68 29.89 47.05
C GLY A 203 42.72 30.18 45.55
N PRO A 204 42.06 29.35 44.71
CA PRO A 204 42.03 29.46 43.27
C PRO A 204 41.45 30.76 42.77
N ARG A 205 41.83 31.18 41.56
CA ARG A 205 41.33 32.41 40.95
C ARG A 205 39.85 32.24 40.57
N LYS A 206 39.10 33.34 40.59
CA LYS A 206 37.70 33.35 40.16
C LYS A 206 37.53 32.85 38.72
N GLU A 207 38.51 33.22 37.87
CA GLU A 207 38.51 32.80 36.46
C GLU A 207 38.61 31.29 36.31
N ASP A 208 39.42 30.61 37.14
CA ASP A 208 39.58 29.16 37.15
C ASP A 208 38.27 28.47 37.57
N ILE A 209 37.63 29.00 38.61
CA ILE A 209 36.30 28.51 39.06
C ILE A 209 35.22 28.71 37.99
N GLU A 210 35.20 29.89 37.32
CA GLU A 210 34.22 30.14 36.24
C GLU A 210 34.48 29.24 35.03
N GLN A 211 35.75 28.96 34.71
CA GLN A 211 36.11 28.02 33.65
C GLN A 211 35.63 26.60 33.99
N ALA A 212 35.84 26.13 35.23
CA ALA A 212 35.38 24.83 35.68
C ALA A 212 33.82 24.73 35.67
N ARG A 213 33.13 25.80 36.09
CA ARG A 213 31.66 25.90 35.98
C ARG A 213 31.18 25.81 34.54
N ALA A 214 31.85 26.48 33.63
CA ALA A 214 31.51 26.41 32.20
C ALA A 214 31.75 25.02 31.64
N ALA A 215 32.87 24.37 32.03
CA ALA A 215 33.16 22.99 31.64
C ALA A 215 32.08 22.01 32.14
N LEU A 216 31.67 22.10 33.40
CA LEU A 216 30.60 21.32 33.97
C LEU A 216 29.26 21.53 33.24
N LYS A 217 28.93 22.79 32.96
CA LYS A 217 27.74 23.12 32.18
C LYS A 217 27.78 22.47 30.79
N GLY A 218 28.90 22.56 30.09
CA GLY A 218 29.12 21.92 28.79
C GLY A 218 28.93 20.39 28.84
N ALA A 219 29.52 19.74 29.86
CA ALA A 219 29.39 18.31 30.08
C ALA A 219 27.93 17.91 30.35
N ARG A 220 27.21 18.67 31.16
CA ARG A 220 25.77 18.43 31.47
C ARG A 220 24.89 18.58 30.22
N GLU A 221 25.10 19.59 29.40
CA GLU A 221 24.32 19.77 28.16
C GLU A 221 24.60 18.63 27.14
N LYS A 222 25.88 18.20 27.06
CA LYS A 222 26.26 17.04 26.24
C LYS A 222 25.57 15.75 26.72
N PHE A 223 25.56 15.51 28.03
CA PHE A 223 24.90 14.38 28.63
C PHE A 223 23.37 14.40 28.33
N LYS A 224 22.72 15.56 28.50
CA LYS A 224 21.28 15.71 28.16
C LYS A 224 21.02 15.41 26.70
N MET A 225 21.87 15.86 25.78
CA MET A 225 21.74 15.63 24.34
C MET A 225 21.84 14.13 24.02
N ILE A 226 22.86 13.45 24.57
CA ILE A 226 23.06 12.00 24.37
C ILE A 226 21.90 11.21 24.98
N LYS A 227 21.49 11.54 26.21
CA LYS A 227 20.37 10.88 26.89
C LYS A 227 19.03 11.08 26.18
N LYS A 228 18.80 12.24 25.55
CA LYS A 228 17.59 12.51 24.77
C LYS A 228 17.54 11.72 23.47
N GLY A 229 18.71 11.35 22.93
CA GLY A 229 18.82 10.59 21.69
C GLY A 229 18.51 11.40 20.43
N PRO A 230 18.18 10.72 19.32
CA PRO A 230 17.87 11.35 18.05
C PRO A 230 16.68 12.31 18.14
N ARG A 231 16.69 13.32 17.30
CA ARG A 231 15.56 14.28 17.21
C ARG A 231 14.31 13.59 16.67
N ALA A 232 13.15 14.03 17.12
CA ALA A 232 11.85 13.51 16.66
C ALA A 232 11.72 13.58 15.13
N GLU A 233 12.23 14.67 14.51
CA GLU A 233 12.16 14.85 13.06
C GLU A 233 12.96 13.77 12.30
N LYS A 234 14.06 13.27 12.87
CA LYS A 234 14.81 12.14 12.27
C LYS A 234 14.03 10.83 12.36
N ILE A 235 13.38 10.59 13.48
CA ILE A 235 12.51 9.42 13.67
C ILE A 235 11.33 9.48 12.71
N ASP A 236 10.72 10.65 12.53
CA ASP A 236 9.61 10.87 11.60
C ASP A 236 10.06 10.67 10.15
N GLN A 237 11.25 11.15 9.78
CA GLN A 237 11.83 10.90 8.46
C GLN A 237 12.04 9.41 8.19
N ALA A 238 12.62 8.67 9.15
CA ALA A 238 12.80 7.22 9.02
C ALA A 238 11.45 6.49 8.96
N SER A 239 10.47 6.92 9.74
CA SER A 239 9.10 6.40 9.69
C SER A 239 8.45 6.63 8.31
N ALA A 240 8.60 7.81 7.73
CA ALA A 240 8.13 8.12 6.39
C ALA A 240 8.84 7.30 5.31
N LYS A 241 10.17 7.08 5.46
CA LYS A 241 10.96 6.21 4.58
C LYS A 241 10.44 4.77 4.62
N LEU A 242 10.17 4.24 5.81
CA LEU A 242 9.57 2.93 5.99
C LEU A 242 8.18 2.84 5.34
N ALA A 243 7.32 3.84 5.53
CA ALA A 243 5.99 3.87 4.91
C ALA A 243 6.09 3.86 3.38
N LYS A 244 7.02 4.62 2.79
CA LYS A 244 7.30 4.61 1.36
C LYS A 244 7.75 3.23 0.88
N ALA A 245 8.71 2.58 1.57
CA ALA A 245 9.18 1.25 1.19
C ALA A 245 8.05 0.21 1.25
N LYS A 246 7.18 0.26 2.27
CA LYS A 246 5.99 -0.61 2.39
C LYS A 246 5.01 -0.40 1.25
N ALA A 247 4.77 0.85 0.84
CA ALA A 247 3.91 1.16 -0.30
C ALA A 247 4.49 0.62 -1.62
N SER A 248 5.81 0.76 -1.82
CA SER A 248 6.49 0.21 -2.99
C SER A 248 6.44 -1.33 -3.02
N LEU A 249 6.64 -1.99 -1.87
CA LEU A 249 6.45 -3.44 -1.76
C LEU A 249 5.02 -3.87 -2.09
N SER A 250 4.02 -3.14 -1.62
CA SER A 250 2.62 -3.41 -1.93
C SER A 250 2.35 -3.28 -3.43
N LEU A 251 2.89 -2.25 -4.08
CA LEU A 251 2.79 -2.07 -5.54
C LEU A 251 3.44 -3.22 -6.30
N ALA A 252 4.66 -3.64 -5.91
CA ALA A 252 5.34 -4.77 -6.54
C ALA A 252 4.55 -6.08 -6.38
N LYS A 253 3.98 -6.34 -5.19
CA LYS A 253 3.10 -7.50 -4.97
C LYS A 253 1.85 -7.45 -5.84
N THR A 254 1.23 -6.28 -6.00
CA THR A 254 0.08 -6.10 -6.87
C THR A 254 0.44 -6.35 -8.34
N LYS A 255 1.60 -5.88 -8.81
CA LYS A 255 2.09 -6.20 -10.15
C LYS A 255 2.33 -7.70 -10.33
N LEU A 256 2.93 -8.35 -9.34
CA LEU A 256 3.14 -9.81 -9.37
C LEU A 256 1.82 -10.57 -9.45
N SER A 257 0.77 -10.14 -8.72
CA SER A 257 -0.54 -10.77 -8.81
C SER A 257 -1.20 -10.64 -10.18
N TYR A 258 -0.78 -9.66 -11.01
CA TYR A 258 -1.28 -9.53 -12.38
C TYR A 258 -0.64 -10.54 -13.34
N ALA A 259 0.41 -11.25 -12.91
CA ALA A 259 0.99 -12.35 -13.67
C ALA A 259 0.14 -13.62 -13.65
N GLU A 260 -0.86 -13.71 -12.77
CA GLU A 260 -1.87 -14.75 -12.78
C GLU A 260 -3.22 -14.15 -13.17
N VAL A 261 -3.88 -14.74 -14.14
CA VAL A 261 -5.22 -14.34 -14.55
C VAL A 261 -6.23 -15.39 -14.13
N VAL A 262 -7.36 -14.94 -13.58
CA VAL A 262 -8.43 -15.80 -13.07
C VAL A 262 -9.72 -15.59 -13.84
N SER A 263 -10.56 -16.62 -13.89
CA SER A 263 -11.89 -16.50 -14.48
C SER A 263 -12.79 -15.55 -13.67
N PRO A 264 -13.45 -14.56 -14.31
CA PRO A 264 -14.37 -13.66 -13.64
C PRO A 264 -15.74 -14.32 -13.36
N LEU A 265 -16.06 -15.42 -14.05
CA LEU A 265 -17.35 -16.12 -13.94
C LEU A 265 -17.17 -17.64 -13.93
N THR A 266 -18.20 -18.35 -13.48
CA THR A 266 -18.28 -19.81 -13.61
C THR A 266 -18.92 -20.13 -14.95
N GLY A 267 -18.23 -20.90 -15.80
CA GLY A 267 -18.72 -21.20 -17.13
C GLY A 267 -17.84 -22.15 -17.92
N LEU A 268 -18.13 -22.30 -19.19
CA LEU A 268 -17.36 -23.10 -20.12
C LEU A 268 -16.35 -22.23 -20.89
N VAL A 269 -15.14 -22.71 -21.09
CA VAL A 269 -14.18 -22.11 -22.02
C VAL A 269 -14.70 -22.28 -23.44
N ILE A 270 -15.10 -21.17 -24.09
CA ILE A 270 -15.69 -21.19 -25.43
C ILE A 270 -14.62 -21.15 -26.51
N SER A 271 -13.53 -20.42 -26.25
CA SER A 271 -12.42 -20.32 -27.20
C SER A 271 -11.08 -20.16 -26.49
N GLU A 272 -10.05 -20.68 -27.11
CA GLU A 272 -8.64 -20.49 -26.81
C GLU A 272 -8.03 -19.56 -27.84
N ASN A 273 -7.38 -18.48 -27.41
CA ASN A 273 -6.85 -17.49 -28.35
C ASN A 273 -5.33 -17.38 -28.31
N ILE A 274 -4.69 -17.86 -27.21
CA ILE A 274 -3.26 -17.70 -26.97
C ILE A 274 -2.68 -19.02 -26.43
N GLU A 275 -1.46 -19.37 -26.92
CA GLU A 275 -0.73 -20.54 -26.49
C GLU A 275 0.43 -20.19 -25.53
N ALA A 276 0.91 -21.21 -24.79
CA ALA A 276 2.10 -21.08 -23.97
C ALA A 276 3.33 -20.70 -24.80
N GLY A 277 4.14 -19.78 -24.32
CA GLY A 277 5.31 -19.24 -25.02
C GLY A 277 5.04 -17.98 -25.83
N GLU A 278 3.79 -17.63 -26.10
CA GLU A 278 3.43 -16.40 -26.83
C GLU A 278 3.59 -15.17 -25.93
N TYR A 279 3.84 -14.03 -26.57
CA TYR A 279 3.95 -12.72 -25.89
C TYR A 279 2.64 -11.97 -26.02
N VAL A 280 2.07 -11.53 -24.89
CA VAL A 280 0.80 -10.82 -24.84
C VAL A 280 0.94 -9.42 -24.31
N VAL A 281 0.02 -8.54 -24.71
CA VAL A 281 -0.12 -7.18 -24.20
C VAL A 281 -1.42 -7.05 -23.39
N PRO A 282 -1.54 -6.02 -22.53
CA PRO A 282 -2.77 -5.83 -21.75
C PRO A 282 -4.02 -5.79 -22.62
N GLY A 283 -5.04 -6.55 -22.23
CA GLY A 283 -6.30 -6.63 -22.94
C GLY A 283 -6.34 -7.65 -24.09
N THR A 284 -5.24 -8.36 -24.40
CA THR A 284 -5.27 -9.48 -25.35
C THR A 284 -6.05 -10.65 -24.71
N PRO A 285 -7.17 -11.11 -25.34
CA PRO A 285 -7.92 -12.25 -24.83
C PRO A 285 -7.07 -13.52 -24.85
N ILE A 286 -7.00 -14.22 -23.71
CA ILE A 286 -6.31 -15.52 -23.58
C ILE A 286 -7.30 -16.63 -23.87
N VAL A 287 -8.43 -16.57 -23.19
CA VAL A 287 -9.59 -17.45 -23.40
C VAL A 287 -10.85 -16.62 -23.26
N THR A 288 -11.95 -17.11 -23.89
CA THR A 288 -13.29 -16.58 -23.66
C THR A 288 -14.07 -17.59 -22.82
N VAL A 289 -14.61 -17.17 -21.69
CA VAL A 289 -15.42 -18.00 -20.79
C VAL A 289 -16.87 -17.54 -20.87
N GLY A 290 -17.81 -18.47 -21.09
CA GLY A 290 -19.24 -18.17 -21.19
C GLY A 290 -20.09 -18.96 -20.19
N ASP A 291 -21.10 -18.28 -19.65
CA ASP A 291 -22.12 -18.92 -18.80
C ASP A 291 -23.15 -19.65 -19.67
N LEU A 292 -22.95 -20.95 -19.89
CA LEU A 292 -23.84 -21.79 -20.66
C LEU A 292 -25.07 -22.31 -19.86
N VAL A 293 -25.10 -22.05 -18.56
CA VAL A 293 -26.24 -22.43 -17.72
C VAL A 293 -27.38 -21.42 -17.83
N ASN A 294 -27.04 -20.15 -17.89
CA ASN A 294 -27.98 -19.03 -18.00
C ASN A 294 -27.86 -18.40 -19.39
N VAL A 295 -28.56 -19.01 -20.35
CA VAL A 295 -28.54 -18.52 -21.72
C VAL A 295 -29.77 -17.66 -22.00
N TRP A 296 -29.74 -16.91 -23.09
CA TRP A 296 -30.89 -16.12 -23.50
C TRP A 296 -31.02 -16.06 -25.02
N VAL A 297 -32.27 -15.91 -25.49
CA VAL A 297 -32.55 -15.69 -26.89
C VAL A 297 -32.52 -14.20 -27.19
N ARG A 298 -31.75 -13.80 -28.20
CA ARG A 298 -31.90 -12.52 -28.89
C ARG A 298 -32.95 -12.70 -29.99
N GLY A 299 -34.17 -12.25 -29.73
CA GLY A 299 -35.25 -12.26 -30.70
C GLY A 299 -35.72 -10.85 -31.06
N TYR A 300 -36.50 -10.74 -32.08
CA TYR A 300 -37.07 -9.50 -32.55
C TYR A 300 -38.57 -9.59 -32.73
N VAL A 301 -39.29 -8.62 -32.15
CA VAL A 301 -40.75 -8.50 -32.25
C VAL A 301 -41.07 -7.35 -33.20
N ASP A 302 -42.02 -7.57 -34.12
CA ASP A 302 -42.53 -6.53 -35.00
C ASP A 302 -43.24 -5.42 -34.21
N GLU A 303 -43.18 -4.18 -34.68
CA GLU A 303 -43.84 -3.01 -34.07
C GLU A 303 -45.34 -3.26 -33.79
N GLY A 304 -46.06 -3.98 -34.70
CA GLY A 304 -47.49 -4.27 -34.57
C GLY A 304 -47.82 -5.16 -33.37
N ASP A 305 -46.87 -6.00 -32.92
CA ASP A 305 -47.04 -6.93 -31.80
C ASP A 305 -46.45 -6.42 -30.48
N LEU A 306 -45.66 -5.36 -30.53
CA LEU A 306 -44.94 -4.81 -29.37
C LEU A 306 -45.91 -4.50 -28.20
N GLY A 307 -47.06 -3.91 -28.48
CA GLY A 307 -48.05 -3.56 -27.45
C GLY A 307 -48.61 -4.76 -26.66
N ARG A 308 -48.46 -5.98 -27.20
CA ARG A 308 -48.94 -7.22 -26.60
C ARG A 308 -47.86 -7.95 -25.80
N VAL A 309 -46.55 -7.65 -26.05
CA VAL A 309 -45.42 -8.28 -25.36
C VAL A 309 -45.09 -7.43 -24.12
N LYS A 310 -44.92 -8.11 -22.98
CA LYS A 310 -44.52 -7.48 -21.71
C LYS A 310 -43.42 -8.30 -21.05
N VAL A 311 -42.56 -7.62 -20.31
CA VAL A 311 -41.55 -8.26 -19.44
C VAL A 311 -42.30 -9.15 -18.42
N GLY A 312 -41.79 -10.34 -18.19
CA GLY A 312 -42.37 -11.35 -17.30
C GLY A 312 -43.33 -12.32 -17.99
N LEU A 313 -43.55 -12.20 -19.31
CA LEU A 313 -44.34 -13.23 -20.07
C LEU A 313 -43.51 -14.50 -20.20
N ASN A 314 -44.20 -15.65 -20.07
CA ASN A 314 -43.62 -16.95 -20.35
C ASN A 314 -43.44 -17.14 -21.86
N ALA A 315 -42.36 -17.80 -22.23
CA ALA A 315 -42.06 -18.16 -23.60
C ALA A 315 -41.64 -19.63 -23.68
N GLN A 316 -41.99 -20.25 -24.80
CA GLN A 316 -41.54 -21.60 -25.14
C GLN A 316 -40.54 -21.49 -26.29
N VAL A 317 -39.36 -22.05 -26.09
CA VAL A 317 -38.28 -22.00 -27.05
C VAL A 317 -38.04 -23.40 -27.60
N THR A 318 -37.96 -23.50 -28.91
CA THR A 318 -37.68 -24.72 -29.65
C THR A 318 -36.50 -24.51 -30.59
N THR A 319 -35.76 -25.57 -30.87
CA THR A 319 -34.63 -25.55 -31.80
C THR A 319 -34.70 -26.75 -32.74
N ASP A 320 -34.25 -26.59 -33.96
CA ASP A 320 -34.17 -27.66 -34.95
C ASP A 320 -33.27 -28.83 -34.52
N THR A 321 -32.27 -28.53 -33.68
CA THR A 321 -31.34 -29.54 -33.14
C THR A 321 -32.04 -30.53 -32.20
N TYR A 322 -33.06 -30.07 -31.47
CA TYR A 322 -33.84 -30.87 -30.49
C TYR A 322 -35.35 -30.65 -30.69
N PRO A 323 -35.95 -31.16 -31.79
CA PRO A 323 -37.31 -30.84 -32.17
C PRO A 323 -38.37 -31.31 -31.16
N GLU A 324 -38.05 -32.35 -30.38
CA GLU A 324 -38.95 -32.93 -29.37
C GLU A 324 -38.88 -32.16 -28.01
N LYS A 325 -37.91 -31.23 -27.86
CA LYS A 325 -37.72 -30.53 -26.60
C LYS A 325 -38.23 -29.08 -26.67
N VAL A 326 -38.94 -28.70 -25.62
CA VAL A 326 -39.39 -27.33 -25.40
C VAL A 326 -38.67 -26.79 -24.17
N TYR A 327 -37.97 -25.71 -24.34
CA TYR A 327 -37.28 -25.02 -23.24
C TYR A 327 -38.18 -23.87 -22.77
N GLU A 328 -38.41 -23.82 -21.45
CA GLU A 328 -39.17 -22.72 -20.84
C GLU A 328 -38.28 -21.51 -20.66
N GLY A 329 -38.79 -20.35 -21.05
CA GLY A 329 -38.14 -19.07 -20.90
C GLY A 329 -39.05 -17.97 -20.43
N ILE A 330 -38.47 -16.85 -20.04
CA ILE A 330 -39.19 -15.66 -19.59
C ILE A 330 -38.66 -14.44 -20.34
N VAL A 331 -39.58 -13.62 -20.85
CA VAL A 331 -39.19 -12.31 -21.44
C VAL A 331 -38.65 -11.42 -20.34
N SER A 332 -37.35 -11.17 -20.36
CA SER A 332 -36.66 -10.37 -19.33
C SER A 332 -36.40 -8.93 -19.74
N PHE A 333 -36.34 -8.66 -21.04
CA PHE A 333 -36.05 -7.33 -21.56
C PHE A 333 -36.75 -7.07 -22.90
N ILE A 334 -37.14 -5.81 -23.11
CA ILE A 334 -37.66 -5.29 -24.37
C ILE A 334 -36.94 -3.97 -24.65
N SER A 335 -36.33 -3.86 -25.83
CA SER A 335 -35.59 -2.62 -26.22
C SER A 335 -36.56 -1.46 -26.34
N SER A 336 -36.15 -0.30 -25.82
CA SER A 336 -36.86 0.97 -25.99
C SER A 336 -36.58 1.64 -27.35
N LYS A 337 -35.60 1.11 -28.10
CA LYS A 337 -35.21 1.62 -29.42
C LYS A 337 -35.55 0.60 -30.47
N ALA A 338 -36.18 1.07 -31.56
CA ALA A 338 -36.40 0.26 -32.74
C ALA A 338 -35.08 -0.03 -33.45
N GLU A 339 -34.95 -1.22 -33.98
CA GLU A 339 -33.86 -1.66 -34.84
C GLU A 339 -34.44 -1.94 -36.25
N PHE A 340 -33.60 -1.85 -37.27
CA PHE A 340 -34.04 -2.22 -38.63
C PHE A 340 -33.64 -3.68 -38.88
N THR A 341 -34.53 -4.44 -39.48
CA THR A 341 -34.16 -5.82 -39.87
C THR A 341 -32.99 -5.77 -40.85
N PRO A 342 -31.91 -6.53 -40.63
CA PRO A 342 -30.77 -6.57 -41.51
C PRO A 342 -31.09 -7.45 -42.73
N LYS A 343 -32.01 -7.02 -43.60
CA LYS A 343 -32.16 -7.60 -44.94
C LYS A 343 -31.64 -6.62 -46.00
N SER A 344 -30.69 -7.08 -46.81
CA SER A 344 -30.29 -6.36 -48.00
C SER A 344 -31.46 -6.27 -48.94
N VAL A 345 -32.15 -5.13 -48.96
CA VAL A 345 -33.34 -4.88 -49.76
C VAL A 345 -32.93 -4.47 -51.12
N GLN A 346 -33.22 -5.30 -52.15
CA GLN A 346 -32.98 -4.97 -53.57
C GLN A 346 -34.20 -4.33 -54.29
N THR A 347 -35.35 -4.09 -53.61
CA THR A 347 -36.53 -3.53 -54.26
C THR A 347 -37.21 -2.44 -53.43
N LYS A 348 -37.68 -1.37 -54.15
CA LYS A 348 -38.33 -0.18 -53.58
C LYS A 348 -39.68 -0.41 -52.88
N LYS A 349 -40.18 -1.62 -52.77
CA LYS A 349 -41.52 -1.93 -52.23
C LYS A 349 -41.55 -2.60 -50.85
N GLU A 350 -40.41 -3.04 -50.35
CA GLU A 350 -40.35 -3.54 -48.95
C GLU A 350 -40.00 -2.37 -48.04
N ARG A 351 -41.02 -1.81 -47.39
CA ARG A 351 -40.79 -0.89 -46.26
C ARG A 351 -39.96 -1.61 -45.19
N VAL A 352 -38.86 -1.01 -44.79
CA VAL A 352 -38.05 -1.45 -43.66
C VAL A 352 -39.01 -1.60 -42.47
N LYS A 353 -39.26 -2.82 -42.01
CA LYS A 353 -40.10 -3.07 -40.83
C LYS A 353 -39.29 -2.72 -39.60
N LEU A 354 -39.84 -1.89 -38.74
CA LEU A 354 -39.31 -1.62 -37.42
C LEU A 354 -39.51 -2.84 -36.53
N VAL A 355 -38.45 -3.30 -35.92
CA VAL A 355 -38.48 -4.40 -34.98
C VAL A 355 -37.88 -3.99 -33.65
N TYR A 356 -38.31 -4.58 -32.59
CA TYR A 356 -37.81 -4.32 -31.27
C TYR A 356 -37.12 -5.57 -30.72
N ARG A 357 -35.86 -5.43 -30.31
CA ARG A 357 -35.12 -6.53 -29.72
C ARG A 357 -35.70 -6.89 -28.36
N ILE A 358 -35.87 -8.17 -28.15
CA ILE A 358 -36.28 -8.75 -26.88
C ILE A 358 -35.22 -9.75 -26.40
N LYS A 359 -35.16 -9.93 -25.09
CA LYS A 359 -34.36 -10.95 -24.43
C LYS A 359 -35.28 -11.92 -23.74
N VAL A 360 -35.15 -13.20 -24.05
CA VAL A 360 -35.86 -14.29 -23.38
C VAL A 360 -34.84 -15.15 -22.66
N GLU A 361 -34.82 -15.10 -21.33
CA GLU A 361 -33.92 -15.89 -20.50
C GLU A 361 -34.39 -17.32 -20.38
N ILE A 362 -33.43 -18.26 -20.49
CA ILE A 362 -33.68 -19.71 -20.46
C ILE A 362 -32.64 -20.32 -19.51
N ARG A 363 -33.10 -21.24 -18.67
CA ARG A 363 -32.21 -22.05 -17.85
C ARG A 363 -31.79 -23.31 -18.61
N ASN A 364 -30.54 -23.35 -19.05
CA ASN A 364 -29.98 -24.43 -19.86
C ASN A 364 -29.18 -25.40 -18.98
N THR A 365 -29.85 -26.12 -18.09
CA THR A 365 -29.22 -26.98 -17.07
C THR A 365 -28.33 -28.06 -17.68
N ASN A 366 -28.67 -28.59 -18.83
CA ASN A 366 -27.91 -29.64 -19.52
C ASN A 366 -26.88 -29.10 -20.50
N MET A 367 -26.73 -27.75 -20.61
CA MET A 367 -25.83 -27.07 -21.57
C MET A 367 -26.03 -27.54 -23.05
N GLU A 368 -27.24 -27.93 -23.42
CA GLU A 368 -27.58 -28.37 -24.77
C GLU A 368 -27.67 -27.21 -25.76
N LEU A 369 -28.16 -26.05 -25.29
CA LEU A 369 -28.24 -24.83 -26.07
C LEU A 369 -26.84 -24.18 -26.12
N LYS A 370 -26.37 -23.94 -27.34
CA LYS A 370 -25.05 -23.34 -27.58
C LYS A 370 -25.19 -21.93 -28.17
N PRO A 371 -24.20 -21.03 -27.93
CA PRO A 371 -24.20 -19.71 -28.55
C PRO A 371 -24.30 -19.78 -30.06
N GLY A 372 -25.11 -18.89 -30.67
CA GLY A 372 -25.33 -18.85 -32.10
C GLY A 372 -26.38 -19.82 -32.64
N MET A 373 -26.87 -20.78 -31.85
CA MET A 373 -27.95 -21.68 -32.29
C MET A 373 -29.22 -20.90 -32.66
N PRO A 374 -29.81 -21.13 -33.86
CA PRO A 374 -31.10 -20.58 -34.24
C PRO A 374 -32.22 -21.27 -33.44
N VAL A 375 -33.18 -20.46 -32.98
CA VAL A 375 -34.32 -20.93 -32.21
C VAL A 375 -35.60 -20.19 -32.59
N ASP A 376 -36.72 -20.88 -32.45
CA ASP A 376 -38.05 -20.30 -32.53
C ASP A 376 -38.64 -20.11 -31.13
N VAL A 377 -39.21 -18.94 -30.90
CA VAL A 377 -39.74 -18.56 -29.60
C VAL A 377 -41.26 -18.29 -29.74
N ASN A 378 -42.03 -18.98 -28.97
CA ASN A 378 -43.47 -18.78 -28.83
C ASN A 378 -43.78 -18.05 -27.52
N ILE A 379 -44.04 -16.74 -27.59
CA ILE A 379 -44.36 -15.91 -26.42
C ILE A 379 -45.85 -16.13 -26.09
N LEU A 380 -46.10 -16.61 -24.89
CA LEU A 380 -47.46 -16.90 -24.41
C LEU A 380 -48.08 -15.62 -23.84
N LEU A 381 -49.11 -15.11 -24.54
CA LEU A 381 -49.85 -13.96 -24.08
C LEU A 381 -50.82 -14.41 -22.97
N LYS A 382 -50.77 -13.74 -21.80
CA LYS A 382 -51.76 -14.02 -20.77
C LYS A 382 -53.15 -13.76 -21.33
N ASN A 383 -54.04 -14.76 -21.24
CA ASN A 383 -55.45 -14.52 -21.45
C ASN A 383 -55.94 -13.49 -20.44
N ASN A 384 -56.34 -12.31 -20.90
CA ASN A 384 -57.19 -11.42 -20.11
C ASN A 384 -58.56 -12.07 -20.04
N SER A 385 -58.67 -13.13 -19.23
CA SER A 385 -59.99 -13.58 -18.75
C SER A 385 -60.26 -12.78 -17.48
N GLN A 386 -60.99 -11.69 -17.63
CA GLN A 386 -61.86 -11.23 -16.58
C GLN A 386 -63.03 -12.17 -16.44
#